data_d4b69db8236b0487264d153cb495dce9
#
_entry.id   d4b69db8236b0487264d153cb495dce9
#
_cell.length_a   1.000
_cell.length_b   1.000
_cell.length_c   1.000
_cell.angle_alpha   90.00
_cell.angle_beta   90.00
_cell.angle_gamma   90.00
#
_symmetry.space_group_name_H-M   'P 1'
#
loop_
_entity.id
_entity.type
_entity.pdbx_description
1 polymer ?
#
loop_
_entity_poly.entity_id
_entity_poly.type
_entity_poly.pdbx_seq_one_letter_code
_entity_poly.pdbx_strand_id
1 'polypeptide(L)'
;VQLSNIYTETGASLNDAGSIYTWNGSWTGVGSSLQPWKGYIFKSGGDSELNIDARGAMFGKMAESFDDDNVPMDANEWIIDIIAATGNTRDELNSVGVHHNAKDGYDRLDEFEPPTVPGNITLRIDNRDRELSPDIYAKDIRKPNENGHYWDLQVYTPTNGQRTYITFEGLGYVPQEYDIFIINKTNKQAKNLEWESTYRFANTGTESYLKQDLRLVIGTK
;
A
#
# COMPACT_ATOMS: atom_id res chain seq x y z
N VAL A 1 7.94 11.95 -13.27
CA VAL A 1 8.65 12.97 -12.47
C VAL A 1 9.66 13.67 -13.39
N GLN A 2 9.68 15.00 -13.42
CA GLN A 2 10.71 15.76 -14.11
C GLN A 2 12.01 15.66 -13.32
N LEU A 3 13.16 15.51 -14.00
CA LEU A 3 14.45 15.43 -13.34
C LEU A 3 14.80 16.70 -12.55
N SER A 4 14.25 17.84 -12.96
CA SER A 4 14.38 19.11 -12.23
C SER A 4 13.75 19.09 -10.82
N ASN A 5 12.87 18.14 -10.53
CA ASN A 5 12.24 17.96 -9.23
C ASN A 5 12.97 16.94 -8.35
N ILE A 6 14.12 16.48 -8.79
CA ILE A 6 14.98 15.54 -8.07
C ILE A 6 16.31 16.23 -7.82
N TYR A 7 16.72 16.30 -6.56
CA TYR A 7 17.92 17.00 -6.15
C TYR A 7 18.62 16.28 -4.99
N THR A 8 19.90 16.53 -4.83
CA THR A 8 20.68 16.03 -3.71
C THR A 8 20.45 16.88 -2.45
N GLU A 9 20.90 16.42 -1.29
CA GLU A 9 20.87 17.21 -0.03
C GLU A 9 21.46 18.62 -0.18
N THR A 10 22.44 18.79 -1.05
CA THR A 10 23.07 20.09 -1.32
C THR A 10 22.25 20.98 -2.24
N GLY A 11 21.08 20.51 -2.71
CA GLY A 11 20.20 21.24 -3.61
C GLY A 11 20.62 21.21 -5.09
N ALA A 12 21.68 20.46 -5.44
CA ALA A 12 22.09 20.31 -6.83
C ALA A 12 21.06 19.43 -7.60
N SER A 13 20.57 19.95 -8.73
CA SER A 13 19.72 19.18 -9.65
C SER A 13 20.44 17.94 -10.16
N LEU A 14 19.73 16.84 -10.36
CA LEU A 14 20.30 15.63 -10.97
C LEU A 14 20.77 15.84 -12.42
N ASN A 15 20.26 16.84 -13.11
CA ASN A 15 20.78 17.22 -14.42
C ASN A 15 22.23 17.72 -14.34
N ASP A 16 22.62 18.26 -13.17
CA ASP A 16 23.97 18.79 -12.92
C ASP A 16 24.85 17.78 -12.16
N ALA A 17 24.23 16.87 -11.40
CA ALA A 17 24.95 16.03 -10.40
C ALA A 17 25.26 14.61 -10.87
N GLY A 18 24.74 14.16 -12.00
CA GLY A 18 24.99 12.78 -12.39
C GLY A 18 24.07 12.25 -13.47
N SER A 19 24.31 11.03 -13.84
CA SER A 19 23.54 10.35 -14.87
C SER A 19 22.53 9.40 -14.25
N ILE A 20 21.28 9.53 -14.68
CA ILE A 20 20.25 8.54 -14.42
C ILE A 20 20.15 7.64 -15.64
N TYR A 21 20.09 6.35 -15.41
CA TYR A 21 19.97 5.35 -16.45
C TYR A 21 18.74 4.48 -16.24
N THR A 22 18.14 4.06 -17.33
CA THR A 22 17.12 3.02 -17.38
C THR A 22 17.60 1.83 -18.20
N TRP A 23 17.06 0.65 -17.91
CA TRP A 23 17.39 -0.57 -18.63
C TRP A 23 16.26 -0.95 -19.59
N ASN A 24 16.58 -1.10 -20.87
CA ASN A 24 15.66 -1.56 -21.91
C ASN A 24 16.30 -2.62 -22.83
N GLY A 25 17.18 -3.48 -22.25
CA GLY A 25 18.06 -4.38 -23.00
C GLY A 25 19.49 -3.82 -23.13
N SER A 26 19.65 -2.52 -22.89
CA SER A 26 20.94 -1.81 -22.70
C SER A 26 20.71 -0.64 -21.77
N TRP A 27 21.80 -0.12 -21.18
CA TRP A 27 21.73 1.08 -20.35
C TRP A 27 21.56 2.32 -21.22
N THR A 28 20.49 3.07 -20.96
CA THR A 28 20.18 4.31 -21.69
C THR A 28 20.05 5.45 -20.68
N GLY A 29 20.72 6.57 -20.95
CA GLY A 29 20.58 7.78 -20.16
C GLY A 29 19.18 8.37 -20.24
N VAL A 30 18.70 8.92 -19.13
CA VAL A 30 17.39 9.57 -19.03
C VAL A 30 17.56 11.07 -19.25
N GLY A 31 16.85 11.61 -20.24
CA GLY A 31 17.05 13.01 -20.66
C GLY A 31 16.38 14.04 -19.75
N SER A 32 15.08 13.91 -19.45
CA SER A 32 14.35 14.98 -18.77
C SER A 32 13.31 14.52 -17.76
N SER A 33 12.80 13.30 -17.86
CA SER A 33 11.74 12.83 -16.96
C SER A 33 11.81 11.33 -16.70
N LEU A 34 11.42 10.93 -15.50
CA LEU A 34 11.20 9.54 -15.14
C LEU A 34 9.78 9.15 -15.57
N GLN A 35 9.66 8.02 -16.26
CA GLN A 35 8.37 7.46 -16.64
C GLN A 35 7.83 6.57 -15.53
N PRO A 36 6.53 6.53 -15.32
CA PRO A 36 5.92 5.56 -14.41
C PRO A 36 6.31 4.12 -14.77
N TRP A 37 6.40 3.26 -13.77
CA TRP A 37 6.59 1.80 -13.94
C TRP A 37 7.89 1.38 -14.60
N LYS A 38 8.92 2.23 -14.58
CA LYS A 38 10.26 1.90 -15.03
C LYS A 38 11.25 1.95 -13.88
N GLY A 39 12.18 1.00 -13.87
CA GLY A 39 13.32 1.02 -12.96
C GLY A 39 14.40 1.99 -13.47
N TYR A 40 15.01 2.71 -12.53
CA TYR A 40 16.10 3.65 -12.81
C TYR A 40 17.27 3.39 -11.88
N ILE A 41 18.48 3.61 -12.38
CA ILE A 41 19.70 3.62 -11.59
C ILE A 41 20.26 5.04 -11.61
N PHE A 42 20.58 5.53 -10.43
CA PHE A 42 21.28 6.76 -10.23
C PHE A 42 22.74 6.47 -9.85
N LYS A 43 23.67 7.13 -10.54
CA LYS A 43 25.09 7.06 -10.21
C LYS A 43 25.46 8.26 -9.36
N SER A 44 25.75 8.02 -8.10
CA SER A 44 26.33 9.00 -7.18
C SER A 44 27.85 8.89 -7.14
N GLY A 45 28.54 10.00 -6.95
CA GLY A 45 29.99 10.06 -6.71
C GLY A 45 30.40 9.77 -5.25
N GLY A 46 29.42 9.56 -4.35
CA GLY A 46 29.58 9.30 -2.93
C GLY A 46 28.25 9.02 -2.28
N ASP A 47 28.23 8.90 -0.95
CA ASP A 47 26.98 8.79 -0.19
C ASP A 47 26.15 10.07 -0.39
N SER A 48 24.91 9.91 -0.85
CA SER A 48 24.03 11.03 -1.16
C SER A 48 22.60 10.67 -0.82
N GLU A 49 21.91 11.55 -0.13
CA GLU A 49 20.46 11.50 -0.02
C GLU A 49 19.83 12.08 -1.29
N LEU A 50 18.83 11.41 -1.80
CA LEU A 50 18.10 11.81 -2.99
C LEU A 50 16.73 12.32 -2.58
N ASN A 51 16.51 13.61 -2.75
CA ASN A 51 15.23 14.25 -2.51
C ASN A 51 14.40 14.28 -3.80
N ILE A 52 13.21 13.71 -3.76
CA ILE A 52 12.27 13.71 -4.88
C ILE A 52 11.08 14.58 -4.49
N ASP A 53 10.99 15.78 -5.09
CA ASP A 53 9.80 16.58 -4.93
C ASP A 53 8.70 16.06 -5.86
N ALA A 54 7.85 15.20 -5.32
CA ALA A 54 6.73 14.62 -6.04
C ALA A 54 5.58 15.63 -6.26
N ARG A 55 5.55 16.75 -5.55
CA ARG A 55 4.45 17.72 -5.58
C ARG A 55 4.25 18.41 -6.94
N GLY A 56 5.26 18.45 -7.77
CA GLY A 56 5.16 19.03 -9.12
C GLY A 56 5.11 18.00 -10.24
N ALA A 57 5.16 16.71 -9.95
CA ALA A 57 5.62 15.75 -10.94
C ALA A 57 4.56 15.04 -11.74
N MET A 58 3.38 14.75 -11.25
CA MET A 58 2.43 13.93 -11.98
C MET A 58 1.00 14.42 -11.96
N PHE A 59 0.65 15.16 -10.96
CA PHE A 59 -0.72 15.57 -10.77
C PHE A 59 -0.73 17.07 -10.54
N GLY A 60 -0.79 17.79 -11.63
CA GLY A 60 -1.20 19.17 -11.54
C GLY A 60 -2.42 19.21 -10.61
N LYS A 61 -2.30 19.76 -9.42
CA LYS A 61 -3.30 19.86 -8.35
C LYS A 61 -3.59 18.61 -7.47
N MET A 62 -2.82 17.53 -7.48
CA MET A 62 -3.00 16.50 -6.47
C MET A 62 -2.13 16.69 -5.23
N ALA A 63 -1.40 17.79 -5.16
CA ALA A 63 -0.78 18.26 -3.92
C ALA A 63 -1.63 19.35 -3.24
N GLU A 64 -2.94 19.29 -3.35
CA GLU A 64 -3.76 19.79 -2.25
C GLU A 64 -3.65 18.70 -1.19
N SER A 65 -2.59 18.86 -0.44
CA SER A 65 -2.31 18.37 0.89
C SER A 65 -3.47 17.57 1.51
N PHE A 66 -3.30 16.25 1.59
CA PHE A 66 -3.79 15.56 2.77
C PHE A 66 -2.93 15.91 4.02
N ASP A 67 -2.21 17.02 3.99
CA ASP A 67 -1.71 17.75 5.15
C ASP A 67 -2.84 18.48 5.87
N ASP A 68 -4.05 18.01 5.71
CA ASP A 68 -5.13 18.41 6.58
C ASP A 68 -5.23 17.41 7.75
N ASP A 69 -4.13 17.30 8.49
CA ASP A 69 -4.10 16.71 9.83
C ASP A 69 -5.10 17.38 10.80
N ASN A 70 -5.87 18.33 10.31
CA ASN A 70 -6.86 19.11 11.05
C ASN A 70 -8.28 19.11 10.47
N VAL A 71 -8.60 18.38 9.41
CA VAL A 71 -10.02 18.12 9.13
C VAL A 71 -10.47 17.07 10.13
N PRO A 72 -11.40 17.39 11.04
CA PRO A 72 -12.02 16.36 11.85
C PRO A 72 -12.59 15.33 10.89
N MET A 73 -12.08 14.09 10.92
CA MET A 73 -12.73 12.98 10.22
C MET A 73 -14.18 12.99 10.68
N ASP A 74 -15.12 13.01 9.74
CA ASP A 74 -16.54 12.85 10.08
C ASP A 74 -16.66 11.56 10.91
N ALA A 75 -17.60 11.51 11.84
CA ALA A 75 -17.75 10.39 12.77
C ALA A 75 -17.89 9.02 12.07
N ASN A 76 -18.15 9.03 10.75
CA ASN A 76 -18.29 7.85 9.91
C ASN A 76 -17.08 7.61 8.96
N GLU A 77 -16.01 8.38 9.10
CA GLU A 77 -14.79 8.25 8.29
C GLU A 77 -13.69 7.62 9.12
N TRP A 78 -12.99 6.67 8.55
CA TRP A 78 -11.91 5.98 9.23
C TRP A 78 -10.95 5.33 8.23
N ILE A 79 -9.71 5.15 8.66
CA ILE A 79 -8.67 4.43 7.91
C ILE A 79 -8.04 3.41 8.86
N ILE A 80 -7.79 2.23 8.34
CA ILE A 80 -7.03 1.16 9.00
C ILE A 80 -5.80 0.89 8.15
N ASP A 81 -4.63 1.07 8.75
CA ASP A 81 -3.38 0.64 8.15
C ASP A 81 -3.16 -0.84 8.42
N ILE A 82 -2.68 -1.56 7.39
CA ILE A 82 -2.48 -3.01 7.43
C ILE A 82 -1.02 -3.30 7.17
N ILE A 83 -0.34 -3.83 8.17
CA ILE A 83 1.09 -4.11 8.15
C ILE A 83 1.31 -5.61 8.11
N ALA A 84 2.02 -6.09 7.11
CA ALA A 84 2.42 -7.49 7.02
C ALA A 84 3.91 -7.65 7.32
N ALA A 85 4.27 -8.62 8.18
CA ALA A 85 5.67 -8.86 8.55
C ALA A 85 5.98 -10.35 8.69
N THR A 86 7.17 -10.76 8.23
CA THR A 86 7.76 -12.08 8.46
C THR A 86 9.27 -11.99 8.47
N GLY A 87 9.93 -12.54 9.49
CA GLY A 87 11.38 -12.40 9.64
C GLY A 87 11.83 -10.95 9.63
N ASN A 88 12.67 -10.61 8.66
CA ASN A 88 13.21 -9.27 8.50
C ASN A 88 12.51 -8.47 7.36
N THR A 89 11.47 -9.05 6.76
CA THR A 89 10.75 -8.39 5.67
C THR A 89 9.42 -7.85 6.17
N ARG A 90 9.03 -6.69 5.65
CA ARG A 90 7.85 -5.96 6.08
C ARG A 90 7.23 -5.22 4.90
N ASP A 91 5.91 -5.18 4.89
CA ASP A 91 5.09 -4.40 3.97
C ASP A 91 4.14 -3.54 4.81
N GLU A 92 4.24 -2.22 4.68
CA GLU A 92 3.55 -1.23 5.52
C GLU A 92 2.69 -0.26 4.71
N LEU A 93 2.62 -0.44 3.40
CA LEU A 93 1.99 0.54 2.51
C LEU A 93 0.50 0.28 2.28
N ASN A 94 -0.09 -0.67 3.03
CA ASN A 94 -1.45 -1.07 2.78
C ASN A 94 -2.42 -0.38 3.74
N SER A 95 -3.53 0.13 3.20
CA SER A 95 -4.60 0.68 4.02
C SER A 95 -5.98 0.48 3.39
N VAL A 96 -6.99 0.38 4.23
CA VAL A 96 -8.40 0.35 3.85
C VAL A 96 -9.18 1.38 4.66
N GLY A 97 -10.28 1.86 4.14
CA GLY A 97 -11.04 2.85 4.89
C GLY A 97 -12.33 3.27 4.25
N VAL A 98 -12.97 4.24 4.90
CA VAL A 98 -14.22 4.85 4.47
C VAL A 98 -14.07 6.36 4.49
N HIS A 99 -14.48 7.01 3.40
CA HIS A 99 -14.46 8.45 3.27
C HIS A 99 -15.66 8.93 2.42
N HIS A 100 -16.33 10.02 2.80
CA HIS A 100 -17.55 10.49 2.12
C HIS A 100 -17.32 10.89 0.65
N ASN A 101 -16.12 11.35 0.31
CA ASN A 101 -15.75 11.72 -1.07
C ASN A 101 -15.24 10.55 -1.91
N ALA A 102 -15.12 9.35 -1.31
CA ALA A 102 -14.70 8.16 -2.06
C ALA A 102 -15.79 7.70 -3.03
N LYS A 103 -15.38 7.00 -4.09
CA LYS A 103 -16.28 6.36 -5.06
C LYS A 103 -16.30 4.85 -4.85
N ASP A 104 -17.22 4.19 -5.53
CA ASP A 104 -17.24 2.72 -5.57
C ASP A 104 -16.22 2.12 -6.55
N GLY A 105 -15.64 2.91 -7.43
CA GLY A 105 -14.56 2.57 -8.34
C GLY A 105 -13.30 3.34 -7.98
N TYR A 106 -12.25 3.13 -8.78
CA TYR A 106 -10.97 3.82 -8.58
C TYR A 106 -11.13 5.34 -8.55
N ASP A 107 -10.52 5.96 -7.56
CA ASP A 107 -10.41 7.41 -7.46
C ASP A 107 -9.06 7.84 -6.83
N ARG A 108 -8.93 9.13 -6.53
CA ARG A 108 -7.69 9.70 -5.98
C ARG A 108 -7.35 9.25 -4.55
N LEU A 109 -8.29 8.60 -3.86
CA LEU A 109 -8.09 8.08 -2.50
C LEU A 109 -7.51 6.66 -2.52
N ASP A 110 -7.50 6.03 -3.71
CA ASP A 110 -6.99 4.69 -3.91
C ASP A 110 -5.57 4.70 -4.48
N GLU A 111 -4.80 3.67 -4.14
CA GLU A 111 -3.46 3.47 -4.68
C GLU A 111 -3.31 2.03 -5.17
N PHE A 112 -2.77 1.87 -6.38
CA PHE A 112 -2.45 0.55 -6.91
C PHE A 112 -1.28 -0.07 -6.19
N GLU A 113 -1.33 -1.39 -6.05
CA GLU A 113 -0.23 -2.17 -5.49
C GLU A 113 1.05 -2.01 -6.34
N PRO A 114 2.18 -1.63 -5.74
CA PRO A 114 3.45 -1.59 -6.46
C PRO A 114 3.93 -3.00 -6.82
N PRO A 115 4.83 -3.15 -7.80
CA PRO A 115 5.38 -4.44 -8.19
C PRO A 115 6.05 -5.16 -7.01
N THR A 116 5.73 -6.45 -6.86
CA THR A 116 6.30 -7.30 -5.81
C THR A 116 7.83 -7.38 -5.90
N VAL A 117 8.51 -7.22 -4.80
CA VAL A 117 9.96 -7.39 -4.69
C VAL A 117 10.26 -8.83 -4.30
N PRO A 118 11.02 -9.60 -5.12
CA PRO A 118 11.38 -10.97 -4.80
C PRO A 118 12.09 -11.10 -3.45
N GLY A 119 11.70 -12.10 -2.65
CA GLY A 119 12.25 -12.33 -1.33
C GLY A 119 11.56 -11.57 -0.19
N ASN A 120 10.69 -10.61 -0.50
CA ASN A 120 9.93 -9.85 0.48
C ASN A 120 8.51 -10.40 0.65
N ILE A 121 7.92 -10.09 1.81
CA ILE A 121 6.48 -10.24 2.01
C ILE A 121 5.76 -9.17 1.21
N THR A 122 4.59 -9.52 0.67
CA THR A 122 3.69 -8.57 0.01
C THR A 122 2.27 -8.84 0.48
N LEU A 123 1.59 -7.82 0.96
CA LEU A 123 0.16 -7.80 1.23
C LEU A 123 -0.49 -6.92 0.18
N ARG A 124 -1.62 -7.32 -0.34
CA ARG A 124 -2.36 -6.53 -1.33
C ARG A 124 -3.85 -6.72 -1.18
N ILE A 125 -4.61 -5.73 -1.58
CA ILE A 125 -6.07 -5.74 -1.59
C ILE A 125 -6.51 -6.22 -2.97
N ASP A 126 -7.25 -7.33 -3.03
CA ASP A 126 -7.68 -7.95 -4.28
C ASP A 126 -9.12 -7.55 -4.62
N ASN A 127 -9.26 -6.59 -5.52
CA ASN A 127 -10.55 -6.11 -6.03
C ASN A 127 -10.89 -6.67 -7.42
N ARG A 128 -10.17 -7.67 -7.93
CA ARG A 128 -10.38 -8.20 -9.30
C ARG A 128 -11.78 -8.76 -9.56
N ASP A 129 -12.46 -9.19 -8.51
CA ASP A 129 -13.85 -9.67 -8.60
C ASP A 129 -14.89 -8.53 -8.48
N ARG A 130 -14.45 -7.28 -8.37
CA ARG A 130 -15.33 -6.11 -8.31
C ARG A 130 -15.58 -5.54 -9.71
N GLU A 131 -16.85 -5.24 -9.98
CA GLU A 131 -17.29 -4.78 -11.30
C GLU A 131 -16.74 -3.40 -11.67
N LEU A 132 -16.64 -2.49 -10.69
CA LEU A 132 -16.36 -1.07 -10.96
C LEU A 132 -14.86 -0.71 -11.00
N SER A 133 -13.98 -1.53 -10.46
CA SER A 133 -12.54 -1.32 -10.54
C SER A 133 -11.81 -2.64 -10.24
N PRO A 134 -11.77 -3.56 -11.21
CA PRO A 134 -11.18 -4.86 -11.02
C PRO A 134 -9.65 -4.79 -11.11
N ASP A 135 -8.99 -4.52 -10.00
CA ASP A 135 -7.52 -4.46 -9.94
C ASP A 135 -6.98 -4.85 -8.56
N ILE A 136 -5.70 -4.65 -8.34
CA ILE A 136 -4.97 -4.94 -7.11
C ILE A 136 -4.47 -3.63 -6.51
N TYR A 137 -4.79 -3.41 -5.25
CA TYR A 137 -4.54 -2.15 -4.55
C TYR A 137 -3.63 -2.34 -3.34
N ALA A 138 -2.82 -1.32 -3.07
CA ALA A 138 -2.20 -1.09 -1.77
C ALA A 138 -3.17 -0.32 -0.86
N LYS A 139 -3.95 0.62 -1.42
CA LYS A 139 -4.92 1.42 -0.67
C LYS A 139 -6.27 1.41 -1.37
N ASP A 140 -7.34 1.08 -0.62
CA ASP A 140 -8.71 1.03 -1.13
C ASP A 140 -9.66 1.72 -0.12
N ILE A 141 -10.05 2.94 -0.44
CA ILE A 141 -10.94 3.78 0.37
C ILE A 141 -12.30 3.83 -0.31
N ARG A 142 -13.34 3.53 0.45
CA ARG A 142 -14.70 3.40 -0.08
C ARG A 142 -15.64 4.43 0.51
N LYS A 143 -16.75 4.71 -0.17
CA LYS A 143 -17.81 5.54 0.40
C LYS A 143 -18.49 4.83 1.59
N PRO A 144 -19.08 5.58 2.54
CA PRO A 144 -19.85 4.99 3.63
C PRO A 144 -20.97 4.05 3.15
N ASN A 145 -21.17 2.94 3.85
CA ASN A 145 -22.24 1.98 3.60
C ASN A 145 -22.81 1.48 4.94
N GLU A 146 -24.10 1.58 5.12
CA GLU A 146 -24.80 1.20 6.37
C GLU A 146 -24.61 -0.27 6.75
N ASN A 147 -24.40 -1.15 5.77
CA ASN A 147 -24.15 -2.58 6.02
C ASN A 147 -22.69 -2.92 6.27
N GLY A 148 -21.82 -1.91 6.19
CA GLY A 148 -20.37 -2.10 6.30
C GLY A 148 -19.69 -2.53 5.01
N HIS A 149 -18.47 -2.98 5.12
CA HIS A 149 -17.59 -3.32 4.01
C HIS A 149 -16.83 -4.62 4.25
N TYR A 150 -16.32 -5.19 3.18
CA TYR A 150 -15.29 -6.23 3.25
C TYR A 150 -14.19 -5.96 2.23
N TRP A 151 -12.96 -6.33 2.57
CA TRP A 151 -11.82 -6.30 1.67
C TRP A 151 -11.19 -7.67 1.59
N ASP A 152 -10.98 -8.17 0.39
CA ASP A 152 -10.20 -9.39 0.16
C ASP A 152 -8.72 -9.05 0.14
N LEU A 153 -7.96 -9.70 1.00
CA LEU A 153 -6.53 -9.50 1.18
C LEU A 153 -5.78 -10.74 0.71
N GLN A 154 -4.70 -10.53 -0.03
CA GLN A 154 -3.77 -11.61 -0.41
C GLN A 154 -2.41 -11.31 0.18
N VAL A 155 -1.89 -12.26 0.95
CA VAL A 155 -0.55 -12.17 1.53
C VAL A 155 0.34 -13.18 0.84
N TYR A 156 1.40 -12.71 0.21
CA TYR A 156 2.46 -13.52 -0.35
C TYR A 156 3.68 -13.42 0.56
N THR A 157 4.05 -14.51 1.18
CA THR A 157 5.16 -14.53 2.14
C THR A 157 6.19 -15.59 1.75
N PRO A 158 7.50 -15.27 1.79
CA PRO A 158 8.54 -16.27 1.55
C PRO A 158 8.43 -17.41 2.55
N THR A 159 8.53 -18.65 2.12
CA THR A 159 8.47 -19.82 3.00
C THR A 159 9.80 -19.98 3.71
N ASN A 160 9.86 -19.58 4.97
CA ASN A 160 11.08 -19.55 5.79
C ASN A 160 10.93 -20.23 7.16
N GLY A 161 9.80 -20.90 7.41
CA GLY A 161 9.51 -21.59 8.67
C GLY A 161 9.16 -20.66 9.84
N GLN A 162 9.12 -19.35 9.60
CA GLN A 162 8.76 -18.35 10.63
C GLN A 162 7.25 -18.11 10.66
N ARG A 163 6.82 -17.27 11.57
CA ARG A 163 5.43 -16.79 11.59
C ARG A 163 5.29 -15.51 10.80
N THR A 164 4.17 -15.39 10.11
CA THR A 164 3.73 -14.15 9.49
C THR A 164 2.70 -13.49 10.39
N TYR A 165 2.83 -12.18 10.54
CA TYR A 165 1.98 -11.32 11.34
C TYR A 165 1.33 -10.27 10.42
N ILE A 166 0.03 -10.11 10.57
CA ILE A 166 -0.74 -9.03 9.92
C ILE A 166 -1.31 -8.18 11.04
N THR A 167 -0.82 -6.97 11.17
CA THR A 167 -1.22 -6.01 12.22
C THR A 167 -2.11 -4.96 11.60
N PHE A 168 -3.18 -4.62 12.31
CA PHE A 168 -4.16 -3.61 11.92
C PHE A 168 -4.06 -2.44 12.90
N GLU A 169 -3.73 -1.26 12.38
CA GLU A 169 -3.64 -0.02 13.14
C GLU A 169 -4.82 0.91 12.76
N GLY A 170 -5.29 1.70 13.70
CA GLY A 170 -6.45 2.58 13.46
C GLY A 170 -7.83 1.95 13.77
N LEU A 171 -7.90 0.73 14.29
CA LEU A 171 -9.16 0.06 14.63
C LEU A 171 -10.06 0.88 15.57
N GLY A 172 -9.47 1.68 16.44
CA GLY A 172 -10.20 2.54 17.37
C GLY A 172 -10.96 3.71 16.74
N TYR A 173 -10.72 3.99 15.44
CA TYR A 173 -11.46 5.00 14.70
C TYR A 173 -12.72 4.44 14.01
N VAL A 174 -12.84 3.12 13.93
CA VAL A 174 -14.04 2.47 13.40
C VAL A 174 -15.19 2.68 14.39
N PRO A 175 -16.39 3.08 13.91
CA PRO A 175 -17.56 3.27 14.77
C PRO A 175 -17.87 2.03 15.62
N GLN A 176 -18.24 2.23 16.89
CA GLN A 176 -18.42 1.14 17.87
C GLN A 176 -19.59 0.19 17.57
N GLU A 177 -20.50 0.58 16.70
CA GLU A 177 -21.60 -0.24 16.21
C GLU A 177 -21.17 -1.31 15.20
N TYR A 178 -19.92 -1.27 14.71
CA TYR A 178 -19.38 -2.26 13.80
C TYR A 178 -18.53 -3.29 14.52
N ASP A 179 -18.67 -4.54 14.11
CA ASP A 179 -17.72 -5.61 14.42
C ASP A 179 -16.59 -5.64 13.37
N ILE A 180 -15.39 -6.00 13.79
CA ILE A 180 -14.22 -6.08 12.93
C ILE A 180 -13.65 -7.50 12.96
N PHE A 181 -13.75 -8.21 11.84
CA PHE A 181 -13.27 -9.59 11.72
C PHE A 181 -12.26 -9.76 10.61
N ILE A 182 -11.23 -10.55 10.85
CA ILE A 182 -10.40 -11.13 9.81
C ILE A 182 -10.78 -12.61 9.63
N ILE A 183 -11.06 -12.99 8.41
CA ILE A 183 -11.50 -14.34 8.03
C ILE A 183 -10.42 -14.97 7.14
N ASN A 184 -9.93 -16.12 7.53
CA ASN A 184 -9.09 -16.94 6.67
C ASN A 184 -10.00 -17.69 5.67
N LYS A 185 -9.88 -17.36 4.37
CA LYS A 185 -10.76 -17.91 3.32
C LYS A 185 -10.54 -19.42 3.09
N THR A 186 -9.35 -19.93 3.43
CA THR A 186 -8.99 -21.34 3.23
C THR A 186 -9.61 -22.25 4.28
N ASN A 187 -9.43 -21.94 5.56
CA ASN A 187 -9.91 -22.78 6.67
C ASN A 187 -11.22 -22.28 7.31
N LYS A 188 -11.77 -21.16 6.81
CA LYS A 188 -13.02 -20.54 7.27
C LYS A 188 -13.00 -20.09 8.73
N GLN A 189 -11.84 -19.88 9.31
CA GLN A 189 -11.71 -19.36 10.67
C GLN A 189 -11.81 -17.84 10.66
N ALA A 190 -12.64 -17.31 11.55
CA ALA A 190 -12.77 -15.87 11.79
C ALA A 190 -12.11 -15.50 13.13
N LYS A 191 -11.49 -14.33 13.17
CA LYS A 191 -10.94 -13.75 14.39
C LYS A 191 -11.46 -12.34 14.54
N ASN A 192 -12.00 -12.00 15.71
CA ASN A 192 -12.38 -10.64 16.05
C ASN A 192 -11.12 -9.82 16.35
N LEU A 193 -10.95 -8.70 15.66
CA LEU A 193 -9.79 -7.81 15.77
C LEU A 193 -9.94 -6.76 16.88
N GLU A 194 -11.13 -6.55 17.43
CA GLU A 194 -11.33 -5.66 18.59
C GLU A 194 -10.56 -6.16 19.84
N TRP A 195 -10.35 -7.47 19.92
CA TRP A 195 -9.69 -8.11 21.07
C TRP A 195 -8.18 -8.26 20.88
N GLU A 196 -7.75 -8.46 19.67
CA GLU A 196 -6.34 -8.58 19.29
C GLU A 196 -6.15 -8.10 17.86
N SER A 197 -5.52 -6.95 17.69
CA SER A 197 -5.31 -6.26 16.39
C SER A 197 -4.33 -6.97 15.45
N THR A 198 -3.84 -8.16 15.81
CA THR A 198 -2.86 -8.89 15.00
C THR A 198 -3.37 -10.28 14.65
N TYR A 199 -3.45 -10.59 13.37
CA TYR A 199 -3.64 -11.94 12.86
C TYR A 199 -2.29 -12.59 12.57
N ARG A 200 -2.14 -13.89 12.86
CA ARG A 200 -0.89 -14.61 12.66
C ARG A 200 -1.10 -15.99 12.09
N PHE A 201 -0.18 -16.44 11.26
CA PHE A 201 -0.18 -17.79 10.71
C PHE A 201 1.25 -18.32 10.53
N ALA A 202 1.37 -19.66 10.45
CA ALA A 202 2.64 -20.31 10.19
C ALA A 202 2.99 -20.19 8.71
N ASN A 203 4.24 -19.87 8.45
CA ASN A 203 4.80 -19.71 7.11
C ASN A 203 5.63 -20.95 6.76
N THR A 204 4.95 -22.08 6.62
CA THR A 204 5.54 -23.40 6.34
C THR A 204 4.94 -23.98 5.06
N GLY A 205 5.78 -24.55 4.22
CA GLY A 205 5.37 -25.18 2.97
C GLY A 205 6.58 -25.68 2.18
N THR A 206 6.31 -26.30 1.05
CA THR A 206 7.33 -26.80 0.10
C THR A 206 7.62 -25.81 -1.03
N GLU A 207 6.71 -24.88 -1.25
CA GLU A 207 6.84 -23.82 -2.25
C GLU A 207 7.74 -22.70 -1.75
N SER A 208 8.33 -21.93 -2.67
CA SER A 208 9.15 -20.77 -2.31
C SER A 208 8.36 -19.66 -1.60
N TYR A 209 7.08 -19.57 -1.89
CA TYR A 209 6.14 -18.64 -1.30
C TYR A 209 4.86 -19.34 -0.85
N LEU A 210 4.34 -18.89 0.29
CA LEU A 210 3.00 -19.23 0.73
C LEU A 210 2.06 -18.08 0.34
N LYS A 211 0.96 -18.40 -0.32
CA LYS A 211 -0.15 -17.48 -0.53
C LYS A 211 -1.22 -17.72 0.53
N GLN A 212 -1.62 -16.68 1.23
CA GLN A 212 -2.72 -16.72 2.19
C GLN A 212 -3.83 -15.76 1.74
N ASP A 213 -5.02 -16.28 1.50
CA ASP A 213 -6.21 -15.48 1.19
C ASP A 213 -7.00 -15.21 2.47
N LEU A 214 -7.20 -13.93 2.76
CA LEU A 214 -7.90 -13.42 3.93
C LEU A 214 -9.05 -12.51 3.49
N ARG A 215 -10.01 -12.26 4.37
CA ARG A 215 -11.04 -11.23 4.21
C ARG A 215 -11.15 -10.43 5.49
N LEU A 216 -10.95 -9.13 5.39
CA LEU A 216 -11.29 -8.19 6.44
C LEU A 216 -12.77 -7.81 6.26
N VAL A 217 -13.55 -7.93 7.31
CA VAL A 217 -14.98 -7.59 7.34
C VAL A 217 -15.21 -6.56 8.44
N ILE A 218 -15.85 -5.48 8.10
CA ILE A 218 -16.25 -4.41 9.04
C ILE A 218 -17.71 -4.11 8.77
N GLY A 219 -18.57 -4.42 9.69
CA GLY A 219 -20.01 -4.30 9.50
C GLY A 219 -20.80 -4.23 10.79
N THR A 220 -22.10 -3.89 10.67
CA THR A 220 -23.01 -3.75 11.81
C THR A 220 -23.13 -5.06 12.61
N LYS A 221 -23.19 -4.90 13.93
CA LYS A 221 -23.41 -5.98 14.91
C LYS A 221 -24.78 -6.63 14.75
#